data_3e65282dc1545fc48ccee4026f43cb78
#
_entry.id   3e65282dc1545fc48ccee4026f43cb78
#
_cell.length_a   1.000
_cell.length_b   1.000
_cell.length_c   1.000
_cell.angle_alpha   90.00
_cell.angle_beta   90.00
_cell.angle_gamma   90.00
#
_symmetry.space_group_name_H-M   'P 1'
#
loop_
_entity.id
_entity.type
_entity.pdbx_description
1 polymer ?
#
loop_
_entity_poly.entity_id
_entity_poly.type
_entity_poly.pdbx_seq_one_letter_code
_entity_poly.pdbx_strand_id
1 'polypeptide(L)'
;ITREHPFFTIFDHSIHRTGAEYDVLPEDLKEYAAIMGGAGWSNGPEGLLEKNMSFDELGYPWVTHFFSHAEVIDGKYVIVPLPVAEQILASAKNLKAVVGLEIYMGVRAEDDWVNRLYQRVVMLCGKYGIPFLHTDGNRNDIDLAAVIRRPVFTDVLREYSDYVVFSYKQNHANASYSCYGAILGAWMDGIAGNIGIQAENWYWNDAGFCDDIGGYHGYLQGNEQQIPAVFSAQMLLPGLSLGACYYSMEGEGWLIQMRGTDEYEYSPQGIAMLSLLRMMIQHHLIPAKEEVLGQIR
;
A
#
# COMPACT_ATOMS: atom_id res chain seq x y z
N ILE A 1 -1.92 -4.79 -13.01
CA ILE A 1 -0.87 -5.32 -12.11
C ILE A 1 -0.84 -6.82 -12.29
N THR A 2 0.24 -7.36 -12.77
CA THR A 2 0.42 -8.80 -13.03
C THR A 2 1.81 -9.25 -12.58
N ARG A 3 2.08 -10.55 -12.57
CA ARG A 3 3.40 -11.10 -12.27
C ARG A 3 4.47 -10.71 -13.30
N GLU A 4 4.08 -10.52 -14.54
CA GLU A 4 4.96 -10.08 -15.64
C GLU A 4 5.21 -8.58 -15.57
N HIS A 5 4.27 -7.83 -15.01
CA HIS A 5 4.36 -6.40 -14.81
C HIS A 5 3.91 -6.05 -13.37
N PRO A 6 4.75 -6.37 -12.38
CA PRO A 6 4.48 -6.03 -11.00
C PRO A 6 4.50 -4.51 -10.80
N PHE A 7 3.91 -4.06 -9.71
CA PHE A 7 3.80 -2.65 -9.42
C PHE A 7 4.30 -2.37 -8.00
N PHE A 8 4.97 -1.24 -7.80
CA PHE A 8 5.35 -0.83 -6.47
C PHE A 8 5.12 0.65 -6.21
N THR A 9 4.88 0.96 -4.95
CA THR A 9 4.72 2.32 -4.47
C THR A 9 5.81 2.68 -3.49
N ILE A 10 6.25 3.93 -3.57
CA ILE A 10 7.20 4.52 -2.65
C ILE A 10 6.47 5.59 -1.87
N PHE A 11 6.50 5.46 -0.57
CA PHE A 11 5.88 6.39 0.35
C PHE A 11 6.86 6.76 1.47
N ASP A 12 7.66 7.79 1.24
CA ASP A 12 8.53 8.34 2.26
C ASP A 12 7.91 9.62 2.82
N HIS A 13 7.51 9.57 4.08
CA HIS A 13 6.81 10.68 4.74
C HIS A 13 7.66 11.95 4.86
N SER A 14 8.98 11.83 4.83
CA SER A 14 9.90 12.97 4.94
C SER A 14 9.93 13.83 3.68
N ILE A 15 9.62 13.24 2.52
CA ILE A 15 9.70 13.91 1.22
C ILE A 15 8.47 13.73 0.34
N HIS A 16 7.43 13.11 0.87
CA HIS A 16 6.22 12.84 0.09
C HIS A 16 5.65 14.13 -0.54
N ARG A 17 5.01 13.97 -1.70
CA ARG A 17 4.41 15.06 -2.49
C ARG A 17 5.38 15.97 -3.22
N THR A 18 6.65 15.64 -3.28
CA THR A 18 7.61 16.41 -4.07
C THR A 18 7.93 15.79 -5.42
N GLY A 19 7.79 14.49 -5.55
CA GLY A 19 8.22 13.69 -6.71
C GLY A 19 9.70 13.33 -6.67
N ALA A 20 10.45 13.81 -5.68
CA ALA A 20 11.88 13.53 -5.56
C ALA A 20 12.16 12.03 -5.44
N GLU A 21 11.29 11.31 -4.75
CA GLU A 21 11.35 9.85 -4.62
C GLU A 21 11.29 9.12 -5.97
N TYR A 22 10.57 9.68 -6.94
CA TYR A 22 10.49 9.13 -8.29
C TYR A 22 11.67 9.57 -9.15
N ASP A 23 12.11 10.82 -9.03
CA ASP A 23 13.21 11.37 -9.82
C ASP A 23 14.52 10.62 -9.61
N VAL A 24 14.78 10.22 -8.37
CA VAL A 24 16.01 9.44 -8.00
C VAL A 24 15.88 7.95 -8.27
N LEU A 25 14.72 7.46 -8.72
CA LEU A 25 14.56 6.05 -9.10
C LEU A 25 15.47 5.70 -10.28
N PRO A 26 16.08 4.51 -10.26
CA PRO A 26 16.72 3.94 -11.43
C PRO A 26 15.75 3.86 -12.60
N GLU A 27 16.21 4.26 -13.79
CA GLU A 27 15.35 4.40 -14.97
C GLU A 27 14.62 3.10 -15.34
N ASP A 28 15.27 1.96 -15.16
CA ASP A 28 14.72 0.62 -15.43
C ASP A 28 13.61 0.19 -14.46
N LEU A 29 13.40 0.93 -13.38
CA LEU A 29 12.34 0.66 -12.40
C LEU A 29 11.18 1.65 -12.47
N LYS A 30 11.32 2.77 -13.17
CA LYS A 30 10.31 3.83 -13.21
C LYS A 30 8.97 3.36 -13.78
N GLU A 31 8.97 2.51 -14.79
CA GLU A 31 7.74 2.00 -15.39
C GLU A 31 6.88 1.15 -14.43
N TYR A 32 7.49 0.58 -13.39
CA TYR A 32 6.85 -0.26 -12.37
C TYR A 32 6.43 0.51 -11.13
N ALA A 33 6.76 1.80 -11.04
CA ALA A 33 6.64 2.58 -9.82
C ALA A 33 5.60 3.68 -9.91
N ALA A 34 5.08 4.05 -8.73
CA ALA A 34 4.37 5.30 -8.54
C ALA A 34 4.65 5.87 -7.15
N ILE A 35 4.51 7.19 -7.03
CA ILE A 35 4.61 7.88 -5.75
C ILE A 35 3.26 7.91 -5.05
N MET A 36 3.28 7.98 -3.73
CA MET A 36 2.09 8.22 -2.95
C MET A 36 1.71 9.70 -3.07
N GLY A 37 0.75 9.97 -3.92
CA GLY A 37 0.02 11.23 -3.90
C GLY A 37 -1.15 11.09 -2.93
N GLY A 38 -1.97 12.08 -2.90
CA GLY A 38 -3.23 11.94 -2.24
C GLY A 38 -3.46 12.88 -1.10
N ALA A 39 -4.71 13.18 -0.95
CA ALA A 39 -5.19 14.28 -0.16
C ALA A 39 -6.15 13.86 0.93
N GLY A 40 -6.23 12.58 1.25
CA GLY A 40 -7.13 12.13 2.32
C GLY A 40 -6.82 12.76 3.69
N TRP A 41 -5.61 13.26 3.85
CA TRP A 41 -5.05 13.63 5.15
C TRP A 41 -5.19 15.09 5.53
N SER A 42 -5.67 15.99 4.68
CA SER A 42 -5.51 17.40 5.00
C SER A 42 -6.78 18.23 4.89
N ASN A 43 -7.15 18.84 5.98
CA ASN A 43 -7.82 20.13 6.05
C ASN A 43 -9.25 20.22 5.49
N GLY A 44 -10.00 19.13 5.51
CA GLY A 44 -11.42 19.15 5.14
C GLY A 44 -11.66 18.90 3.64
N PRO A 45 -12.94 18.86 3.23
CA PRO A 45 -13.33 18.45 1.88
C PRO A 45 -13.03 19.49 0.80
N GLU A 46 -12.66 20.71 1.18
CA GLU A 46 -12.42 21.78 0.23
C GLU A 46 -11.08 21.59 -0.49
N GLY A 47 -11.10 21.71 -1.81
CA GLY A 47 -9.90 21.59 -2.64
C GLY A 47 -9.36 20.17 -2.82
N LEU A 48 -10.12 19.14 -2.44
CA LEU A 48 -9.67 17.75 -2.60
C LEU A 48 -9.43 17.34 -4.06
N LEU A 49 -10.24 17.84 -4.96
CA LEU A 49 -10.06 17.58 -6.38
C LEU A 49 -8.75 18.20 -6.87
N GLU A 50 -8.56 19.49 -6.65
CA GLU A 50 -7.37 20.23 -7.07
C GLU A 50 -6.10 19.65 -6.45
N LYS A 51 -6.15 19.30 -5.16
CA LYS A 51 -5.00 18.69 -4.47
C LYS A 51 -4.61 17.35 -5.08
N ASN A 52 -5.57 16.49 -5.39
CA ASN A 52 -5.28 15.23 -6.05
C ASN A 52 -4.79 15.46 -7.49
N MET A 53 -5.43 16.32 -8.23
CA MET A 53 -5.05 16.60 -9.62
C MET A 53 -3.71 17.31 -9.76
N SER A 54 -3.20 17.98 -8.72
CA SER A 54 -1.87 18.59 -8.75
C SER A 54 -0.75 17.59 -9.04
N PHE A 55 -0.88 16.34 -8.59
CA PHE A 55 0.08 15.27 -8.93
C PHE A 55 0.00 14.87 -10.40
N ASP A 56 -1.21 14.83 -10.93
CA ASP A 56 -1.42 14.53 -12.34
C ASP A 56 -0.81 15.61 -13.24
N GLU A 57 -0.91 16.87 -12.83
CA GLU A 57 -0.33 18.03 -13.51
C GLU A 57 1.20 18.03 -13.47
N LEU A 58 1.82 17.49 -12.40
CA LEU A 58 3.27 17.30 -12.32
C LEU A 58 3.78 16.22 -13.28
N GLY A 59 2.90 15.37 -13.80
CA GLY A 59 3.24 14.33 -14.75
C GLY A 59 3.83 13.06 -14.16
N TYR A 60 3.91 12.95 -12.83
CA TYR A 60 4.37 11.73 -12.17
C TYR A 60 3.32 10.63 -12.18
N PRO A 61 3.71 9.36 -12.30
CA PRO A 61 2.84 8.24 -11.94
C PRO A 61 2.55 8.31 -10.43
N TRP A 62 1.28 8.28 -10.07
CA TRP A 62 0.88 8.47 -8.69
C TRP A 62 -0.25 7.54 -8.28
N VAL A 63 -0.39 7.33 -6.98
CA VAL A 63 -1.52 6.66 -6.35
C VAL A 63 -2.17 7.60 -5.34
N THR A 64 -3.44 7.39 -5.07
CA THR A 64 -4.20 8.19 -4.10
C THR A 64 -4.98 7.30 -3.15
N HIS A 65 -5.38 7.85 -2.00
CA HIS A 65 -6.36 7.22 -1.12
C HIS A 65 -7.59 8.11 -0.96
N PHE A 66 -8.74 7.50 -1.11
CA PHE A 66 -10.02 8.20 -0.91
C PHE A 66 -10.50 8.11 0.52
N PHE A 67 -9.95 7.21 1.30
CA PHE A 67 -10.15 7.06 2.73
C PHE A 67 -8.93 6.33 3.32
N SER A 68 -8.55 6.75 4.48
CA SER A 68 -7.53 6.13 5.31
C SER A 68 -8.11 5.87 6.69
N HIS A 69 -7.33 5.22 7.56
CA HIS A 69 -7.80 4.92 8.91
C HIS A 69 -8.54 6.11 9.48
N ALA A 70 -9.71 5.85 10.01
CA ALA A 70 -10.72 6.78 10.45
C ALA A 70 -10.17 8.07 11.07
N GLU A 71 -9.59 8.92 10.24
CA GLU A 71 -9.19 10.23 10.69
C GLU A 71 -10.45 11.02 10.99
N VAL A 72 -10.64 11.31 12.27
CA VAL A 72 -11.79 12.05 12.74
C VAL A 72 -11.33 13.48 13.04
N ILE A 73 -11.69 14.41 12.16
CA ILE A 73 -11.53 15.83 12.39
C ILE A 73 -12.90 16.37 12.82
N ASP A 74 -12.96 17.02 13.98
CA ASP A 74 -14.19 17.59 14.55
C ASP A 74 -15.36 16.56 14.64
N GLY A 75 -15.03 15.31 14.98
CA GLY A 75 -16.02 14.24 15.11
C GLY A 75 -16.55 13.70 13.77
N LYS A 76 -15.94 14.07 12.65
CA LYS A 76 -16.31 13.57 11.31
C LYS A 76 -15.15 12.84 10.65
N TYR A 77 -15.45 11.71 10.02
CA TYR A 77 -14.47 11.00 9.23
C TYR A 77 -14.06 11.80 7.99
N VAL A 78 -12.76 11.90 7.77
CA VAL A 78 -12.21 12.53 6.57
C VAL A 78 -12.17 11.49 5.46
N ILE A 79 -13.10 11.61 4.55
CA ILE A 79 -13.18 10.78 3.34
C ILE A 79 -13.31 11.70 2.12
N VAL A 80 -12.78 11.26 1.00
CA VAL A 80 -13.04 11.93 -0.27
C VAL A 80 -14.48 11.62 -0.69
N PRO A 81 -15.36 12.62 -0.87
CA PRO A 81 -16.71 12.37 -1.32
C PRO A 81 -16.76 11.60 -2.63
N LEU A 82 -17.64 10.60 -2.74
CA LEU A 82 -17.71 9.74 -3.95
C LEU A 82 -17.82 10.51 -5.28
N PRO A 83 -18.56 11.62 -5.39
CA PRO A 83 -18.57 12.41 -6.63
C PRO A 83 -17.18 13.00 -6.98
N VAL A 84 -16.41 13.41 -5.97
CA VAL A 84 -15.04 13.92 -6.17
C VAL A 84 -14.10 12.77 -6.54
N ALA A 85 -14.22 11.63 -5.85
CA ALA A 85 -13.46 10.43 -6.19
C ALA A 85 -13.72 10.00 -7.64
N GLU A 86 -14.97 10.02 -8.07
CA GLU A 86 -15.33 9.70 -9.45
C GLU A 86 -14.75 10.71 -10.47
N GLN A 87 -14.73 11.99 -10.15
CA GLN A 87 -14.10 13.01 -11.00
C GLN A 87 -12.59 12.78 -11.14
N ILE A 88 -11.91 12.44 -10.04
CA ILE A 88 -10.48 12.10 -10.07
C ILE A 88 -10.25 10.90 -10.99
N LEU A 89 -10.98 9.80 -10.79
CA LEU A 89 -10.84 8.59 -11.59
C LEU A 89 -11.14 8.81 -13.07
N ALA A 90 -12.08 9.71 -13.38
CA ALA A 90 -12.48 10.02 -14.75
C ALA A 90 -11.49 10.93 -15.49
N SER A 91 -10.75 11.77 -14.79
CA SER A 91 -9.94 12.84 -15.38
C SER A 91 -8.44 12.66 -15.27
N ALA A 92 -7.97 11.92 -14.26
CA ALA A 92 -6.54 11.70 -14.03
C ALA A 92 -5.92 10.83 -15.15
N LYS A 93 -4.76 11.27 -15.64
CA LYS A 93 -4.02 10.60 -16.74
C LYS A 93 -2.90 9.71 -16.21
N ASN A 94 -2.31 10.11 -15.09
CA ASN A 94 -1.13 9.47 -14.49
C ASN A 94 -1.46 8.67 -13.22
N LEU A 95 -2.72 8.63 -12.82
CA LEU A 95 -3.18 7.84 -11.68
C LEU A 95 -3.04 6.34 -12.00
N LYS A 96 -2.30 5.62 -11.16
CA LYS A 96 -2.00 4.19 -11.34
C LYS A 96 -2.88 3.29 -10.48
N ALA A 97 -3.27 3.74 -9.30
CA ALA A 97 -4.11 2.97 -8.40
C ALA A 97 -4.78 3.85 -7.34
N VAL A 98 -5.81 3.31 -6.71
CA VAL A 98 -6.38 3.83 -5.47
C VAL A 98 -5.95 2.93 -4.33
N VAL A 99 -5.40 3.49 -3.27
CA VAL A 99 -4.97 2.75 -2.09
C VAL A 99 -6.01 2.92 -0.99
N GLY A 100 -6.45 1.82 -0.43
CA GLY A 100 -7.20 1.79 0.81
C GLY A 100 -6.24 1.49 1.95
N LEU A 101 -5.72 2.54 2.59
CA LEU A 101 -4.72 2.43 3.62
C LEU A 101 -5.38 2.35 5.00
N GLU A 102 -5.08 1.28 5.76
CA GLU A 102 -5.51 1.11 7.14
C GLU A 102 -7.02 1.32 7.35
N ILE A 103 -7.80 0.73 6.48
CA ILE A 103 -9.26 0.87 6.54
C ILE A 103 -9.78 -0.01 7.68
N TYR A 104 -10.40 0.62 8.65
CA TYR A 104 -11.17 -0.10 9.63
C TYR A 104 -12.43 -0.68 9.01
N MET A 105 -12.36 -1.95 8.63
CA MET A 105 -13.52 -2.67 8.11
C MET A 105 -14.52 -2.89 9.25
N GLY A 106 -15.70 -2.28 9.14
CA GLY A 106 -16.70 -2.37 10.18
C GLY A 106 -17.23 -3.79 10.38
N VAL A 107 -16.91 -4.40 11.49
CA VAL A 107 -17.50 -5.69 11.93
C VAL A 107 -18.78 -5.51 12.71
N ARG A 108 -19.04 -4.31 13.23
CA ARG A 108 -20.22 -3.94 13.95
C ARG A 108 -21.28 -3.38 13.00
N ALA A 109 -22.54 -3.43 13.43
CA ALA A 109 -23.64 -2.91 12.61
C ALA A 109 -23.56 -1.39 12.39
N GLU A 110 -23.07 -0.64 13.39
CA GLU A 110 -22.84 0.80 13.31
C GLU A 110 -21.77 1.20 12.29
N ASP A 111 -20.85 0.30 11.99
CA ASP A 111 -19.72 0.53 11.08
C ASP A 111 -20.05 0.11 9.63
N ASP A 112 -21.25 -0.37 9.37
CA ASP A 112 -21.64 -0.90 8.05
C ASP A 112 -21.54 0.14 6.92
N TRP A 113 -21.57 1.43 7.23
CA TRP A 113 -21.35 2.51 6.27
C TRP A 113 -19.94 2.49 5.68
N VAL A 114 -18.92 2.10 6.46
CA VAL A 114 -17.52 1.96 5.98
C VAL A 114 -17.47 0.86 4.93
N ASN A 115 -18.11 -0.28 5.20
CA ASN A 115 -18.15 -1.39 4.27
C ASN A 115 -18.87 -1.00 2.96
N ARG A 116 -19.97 -0.23 3.05
CA ARG A 116 -20.65 0.29 1.86
C ARG A 116 -19.82 1.30 1.09
N LEU A 117 -19.09 2.17 1.77
CA LEU A 117 -18.16 3.09 1.12
C LEU A 117 -17.08 2.31 0.37
N TYR A 118 -16.46 1.33 1.03
CA TYR A 118 -15.46 0.46 0.45
C TYR A 118 -15.95 -0.20 -0.84
N GLN A 119 -17.11 -0.84 -0.80
CA GLN A 119 -17.73 -1.45 -1.98
C GLN A 119 -17.91 -0.45 -3.12
N ARG A 120 -18.38 0.75 -2.83
CA ARG A 120 -18.58 1.79 -3.84
C ARG A 120 -17.27 2.28 -4.45
N VAL A 121 -16.21 2.39 -3.66
CA VAL A 121 -14.89 2.74 -4.18
C VAL A 121 -14.35 1.63 -5.08
N VAL A 122 -14.48 0.36 -4.67
CA VAL A 122 -14.09 -0.78 -5.52
C VAL A 122 -14.85 -0.78 -6.84
N MET A 123 -16.17 -0.56 -6.80
CA MET A 123 -17.01 -0.47 -8.01
C MET A 123 -16.56 0.69 -8.92
N LEU A 124 -16.23 1.85 -8.37
CA LEU A 124 -15.72 2.98 -9.15
C LEU A 124 -14.36 2.64 -9.77
N CYS A 125 -13.45 2.05 -9.00
CA CYS A 125 -12.16 1.61 -9.50
C CYS A 125 -12.33 0.65 -10.68
N GLY A 126 -13.16 -0.36 -10.56
CA GLY A 126 -13.49 -1.28 -11.65
C GLY A 126 -14.12 -0.60 -12.85
N LYS A 127 -15.06 0.36 -12.64
CA LYS A 127 -15.69 1.14 -13.71
C LYS A 127 -14.66 1.90 -14.56
N TYR A 128 -13.62 2.45 -13.93
CA TYR A 128 -12.58 3.24 -14.62
C TYR A 128 -11.33 2.43 -14.96
N GLY A 129 -11.30 1.13 -14.66
CA GLY A 129 -10.15 0.28 -14.95
C GLY A 129 -8.92 0.58 -14.09
N ILE A 130 -9.10 1.18 -12.92
CA ILE A 130 -8.04 1.56 -11.99
C ILE A 130 -7.95 0.53 -10.85
N PRO A 131 -6.78 -0.05 -10.58
CA PRO A 131 -6.62 -0.98 -9.46
C PRO A 131 -6.94 -0.36 -8.10
N PHE A 132 -7.58 -1.14 -7.24
CA PHE A 132 -7.77 -0.83 -5.84
C PHE A 132 -6.83 -1.70 -4.98
N LEU A 133 -5.93 -1.05 -4.28
CA LEU A 133 -4.90 -1.67 -3.46
C LEU A 133 -5.32 -1.57 -2.00
N HIS A 134 -5.90 -2.62 -1.46
CA HIS A 134 -6.23 -2.66 -0.04
C HIS A 134 -4.98 -3.02 0.76
N THR A 135 -4.64 -2.15 1.68
CA THR A 135 -3.60 -2.41 2.68
C THR A 135 -4.25 -2.50 4.04
N ASP A 136 -4.15 -3.64 4.69
CA ASP A 136 -4.80 -3.88 5.97
C ASP A 136 -4.12 -3.10 7.11
N GLY A 137 -4.93 -2.67 8.06
CA GLY A 137 -4.49 -1.84 9.18
C GLY A 137 -3.87 -2.65 10.31
N ASN A 138 -3.03 -1.98 11.05
CA ASN A 138 -2.20 -2.52 12.14
C ASN A 138 -2.94 -3.23 13.26
N ARG A 139 -4.20 -2.93 13.44
CA ARG A 139 -4.94 -3.34 14.65
C ARG A 139 -6.14 -4.20 14.36
N ASN A 140 -6.50 -4.35 13.08
CA ASN A 140 -7.77 -4.90 12.67
C ASN A 140 -7.64 -5.98 11.59
N ASP A 141 -6.55 -6.74 11.58
CA ASP A 141 -6.35 -7.89 10.68
C ASP A 141 -7.51 -8.88 10.74
N ILE A 142 -8.17 -8.94 11.90
CA ILE A 142 -9.35 -9.77 12.13
C ILE A 142 -10.56 -9.21 11.38
N ASP A 143 -10.61 -7.90 11.16
CA ASP A 143 -11.76 -7.23 10.54
C ASP A 143 -11.92 -7.63 9.09
N LEU A 144 -10.83 -7.68 8.31
CA LEU A 144 -10.87 -8.18 6.95
C LEU A 144 -11.38 -9.62 6.91
N ALA A 145 -10.82 -10.50 7.72
CA ALA A 145 -11.24 -11.91 7.80
C ALA A 145 -12.71 -12.08 8.17
N ALA A 146 -13.26 -11.18 8.98
CA ALA A 146 -14.67 -11.19 9.35
C ALA A 146 -15.58 -10.68 8.22
N VAL A 147 -15.16 -9.61 7.54
CA VAL A 147 -15.96 -8.94 6.52
C VAL A 147 -15.99 -9.72 5.21
N ILE A 148 -14.90 -10.33 4.80
CA ILE A 148 -14.85 -11.17 3.59
C ILE A 148 -15.72 -12.43 3.67
N ARG A 149 -16.27 -12.74 4.83
CA ARG A 149 -17.27 -13.81 4.99
C ARG A 149 -18.71 -13.37 4.73
N ARG A 150 -18.94 -12.07 4.53
CA ARG A 150 -20.30 -11.55 4.28
C ARG A 150 -20.59 -11.59 2.78
N PRO A 151 -21.59 -12.37 2.33
CA PRO A 151 -21.86 -12.55 0.89
C PRO A 151 -22.02 -11.24 0.12
N VAL A 152 -22.78 -10.29 0.69
CA VAL A 152 -23.03 -8.98 0.04
C VAL A 152 -21.72 -8.23 -0.25
N PHE A 153 -20.74 -8.34 0.65
CA PHE A 153 -19.43 -7.69 0.47
C PHE A 153 -18.57 -8.46 -0.53
N THR A 154 -18.49 -9.77 -0.39
CA THR A 154 -17.67 -10.62 -1.25
C THR A 154 -18.18 -10.70 -2.67
N ASP A 155 -19.48 -10.62 -2.90
CA ASP A 155 -20.06 -10.64 -4.24
C ASP A 155 -19.56 -9.46 -5.08
N VAL A 156 -19.53 -8.25 -4.49
CA VAL A 156 -18.97 -7.06 -5.15
C VAL A 156 -17.46 -7.24 -5.42
N LEU A 157 -16.71 -7.75 -4.44
CA LEU A 157 -15.27 -7.96 -4.63
C LEU A 157 -14.99 -8.99 -5.73
N ARG A 158 -15.76 -10.08 -5.81
CA ARG A 158 -15.63 -11.08 -6.88
C ARG A 158 -15.96 -10.52 -8.26
N GLU A 159 -17.00 -9.68 -8.36
CA GLU A 159 -17.36 -9.03 -9.61
C GLU A 159 -16.24 -8.15 -10.16
N TYR A 160 -15.49 -7.49 -9.25
CA TYR A 160 -14.40 -6.58 -9.61
C TYR A 160 -13.01 -7.11 -9.21
N SER A 161 -12.86 -8.42 -9.03
CA SER A 161 -11.64 -9.03 -8.49
C SER A 161 -10.38 -8.69 -9.28
N ASP A 162 -10.47 -8.55 -10.60
CA ASP A 162 -9.35 -8.18 -11.46
C ASP A 162 -8.71 -6.82 -11.09
N TYR A 163 -9.49 -5.98 -10.42
CA TYR A 163 -9.05 -4.67 -9.95
C TYR A 163 -8.72 -4.62 -8.45
N VAL A 164 -8.90 -5.72 -7.73
CA VAL A 164 -8.67 -5.77 -6.28
C VAL A 164 -7.35 -6.47 -5.97
N VAL A 165 -6.49 -5.79 -5.25
CA VAL A 165 -5.26 -6.34 -4.70
C VAL A 165 -5.31 -6.22 -3.19
N PHE A 166 -5.21 -7.33 -2.48
CA PHE A 166 -5.09 -7.33 -1.03
C PHE A 166 -3.63 -7.41 -0.62
N SER A 167 -3.18 -6.41 0.14
CA SER A 167 -1.81 -6.30 0.59
C SER A 167 -1.69 -6.60 2.06
N TYR A 168 -0.68 -7.36 2.38
CA TYR A 168 -0.26 -7.62 3.73
C TYR A 168 0.65 -6.50 4.23
N LYS A 169 0.29 -5.89 5.34
CA LYS A 169 1.06 -4.80 5.95
C LYS A 169 1.96 -5.34 7.07
N GLN A 170 3.26 -5.20 6.88
CA GLN A 170 4.27 -5.59 7.86
C GLN A 170 4.63 -4.40 8.76
N ASN A 171 3.87 -4.22 9.82
CA ASN A 171 4.14 -3.17 10.78
C ASN A 171 4.14 -3.64 12.23
N HIS A 172 3.60 -4.83 12.51
CA HIS A 172 3.61 -5.45 13.82
C HIS A 172 4.01 -6.92 13.74
N ALA A 173 4.98 -7.34 14.54
CA ALA A 173 5.42 -8.73 14.56
C ALA A 173 4.32 -9.71 14.97
N ASN A 174 3.36 -9.29 15.79
CA ASN A 174 2.36 -10.16 16.39
C ASN A 174 1.06 -10.27 15.59
N ALA A 175 0.72 -9.30 14.76
CA ALA A 175 -0.51 -9.27 13.98
C ALA A 175 -0.36 -9.95 12.61
N SER A 176 0.86 -10.14 12.20
CA SER A 176 1.28 -10.48 10.85
C SER A 176 0.69 -11.76 10.27
N TYR A 177 0.58 -12.80 11.08
CA TYR A 177 0.25 -14.14 10.54
C TYR A 177 -1.24 -14.35 10.26
N SER A 178 -2.12 -13.72 11.02
CA SER A 178 -3.56 -13.82 10.80
C SER A 178 -3.99 -13.12 9.51
N CYS A 179 -3.41 -11.96 9.23
CA CYS A 179 -3.66 -11.21 8.02
C CYS A 179 -3.22 -11.97 6.77
N TYR A 180 -2.07 -12.63 6.80
CA TYR A 180 -1.63 -13.50 5.70
C TYR A 180 -2.65 -14.55 5.34
N GLY A 181 -3.18 -15.25 6.33
CA GLY A 181 -4.18 -16.29 6.10
C GLY A 181 -5.45 -15.73 5.46
N ALA A 182 -5.90 -14.55 5.88
CA ALA A 182 -7.08 -13.90 5.32
C ALA A 182 -6.85 -13.46 3.86
N ILE A 183 -5.72 -12.83 3.59
CA ILE A 183 -5.36 -12.33 2.24
C ILE A 183 -5.17 -13.48 1.26
N LEU A 184 -4.43 -14.51 1.66
CA LEU A 184 -4.25 -15.71 0.83
C LEU A 184 -5.58 -16.41 0.58
N GLY A 185 -6.41 -16.57 1.61
CA GLY A 185 -7.73 -17.16 1.47
C GLY A 185 -8.61 -16.39 0.50
N ALA A 186 -8.62 -15.06 0.57
CA ALA A 186 -9.36 -14.21 -0.35
C ALA A 186 -8.87 -14.32 -1.80
N TRP A 187 -7.56 -14.39 -2.00
CA TRP A 187 -6.96 -14.60 -3.32
C TRP A 187 -7.24 -15.99 -3.89
N MET A 188 -7.11 -17.01 -3.06
CA MET A 188 -7.42 -18.40 -3.45
C MET A 188 -8.88 -18.56 -3.86
N ASP A 189 -9.78 -17.92 -3.14
CA ASP A 189 -11.23 -17.95 -3.36
C ASP A 189 -11.73 -16.98 -4.45
N GLY A 190 -10.82 -16.24 -5.11
CA GLY A 190 -11.15 -15.31 -6.20
C GLY A 190 -11.87 -14.05 -5.77
N ILE A 191 -11.77 -13.66 -4.49
CA ILE A 191 -12.28 -12.40 -3.96
C ILE A 191 -11.34 -11.25 -4.36
N ALA A 192 -10.05 -11.51 -4.40
CA ALA A 192 -9.04 -10.60 -4.94
C ALA A 192 -8.31 -11.26 -6.11
N GLY A 193 -8.03 -10.50 -7.16
CA GLY A 193 -7.29 -10.96 -8.34
C GLY A 193 -5.81 -11.13 -8.06
N ASN A 194 -5.26 -10.28 -7.21
CA ASN A 194 -3.86 -10.28 -6.83
C ASN A 194 -3.65 -10.04 -5.34
N ILE A 195 -2.43 -10.30 -4.91
CA ILE A 195 -1.96 -9.97 -3.56
C ILE A 195 -0.74 -9.07 -3.61
N GLY A 196 -0.50 -8.38 -2.52
CA GLY A 196 0.64 -7.50 -2.32
C GLY A 196 1.24 -7.62 -0.94
N ILE A 197 2.32 -6.89 -0.75
CA ILE A 197 2.96 -6.73 0.55
C ILE A 197 3.36 -5.26 0.74
N GLN A 198 3.12 -4.75 1.93
CA GLN A 198 3.61 -3.44 2.35
C GLN A 198 4.63 -3.63 3.45
N ALA A 199 5.84 -3.14 3.21
CA ALA A 199 6.91 -3.07 4.19
C ALA A 199 6.92 -1.68 4.81
N GLU A 200 6.99 -1.63 6.12
CA GLU A 200 7.07 -0.38 6.90
C GLU A 200 8.22 -0.40 7.87
N ASN A 201 8.82 0.75 8.07
CA ASN A 201 9.87 0.87 9.07
C ASN A 201 9.34 0.76 10.52
N TRP A 202 8.05 0.99 10.76
CA TRP A 202 7.40 0.74 12.06
C TRP A 202 7.52 -0.71 12.53
N TYR A 203 7.65 -1.66 11.61
CA TYR A 203 7.88 -3.06 11.94
C TYR A 203 9.05 -3.23 12.93
N TRP A 204 10.13 -2.52 12.69
CA TRP A 204 11.32 -2.58 13.54
C TRP A 204 11.11 -1.91 14.89
N ASN A 205 10.20 -0.94 14.95
CA ASN A 205 9.89 -0.20 16.15
C ASN A 205 8.99 -1.00 17.11
N ASP A 206 8.04 -1.74 16.58
CA ASP A 206 7.02 -2.41 17.39
C ASP A 206 7.37 -3.83 17.83
N ALA A 207 8.40 -4.42 17.25
CA ALA A 207 8.74 -5.81 17.48
C ALA A 207 9.58 -6.09 18.75
N GLY A 208 9.80 -5.10 19.59
CA GLY A 208 10.80 -5.20 20.68
C GLY A 208 12.24 -5.25 20.19
N PHE A 209 12.44 -5.28 18.88
CA PHE A 209 13.75 -5.32 18.26
C PHE A 209 14.56 -4.08 18.53
N CYS A 210 13.89 -2.95 18.67
CA CYS A 210 14.53 -1.67 18.87
C CYS A 210 15.01 -1.43 20.28
N ASP A 211 14.42 -2.08 21.27
CA ASP A 211 14.86 -2.00 22.65
C ASP A 211 16.27 -2.59 22.80
N ASP A 212 16.56 -3.66 22.07
CA ASP A 212 17.86 -4.34 22.10
C ASP A 212 18.94 -3.63 21.27
N ILE A 213 18.55 -2.84 20.27
CA ILE A 213 19.49 -2.14 19.38
C ILE A 213 19.53 -0.63 19.57
N GLY A 214 18.90 -0.09 20.59
CA GLY A 214 19.02 1.33 20.94
C GLY A 214 17.74 2.08 21.16
N GLY A 215 16.64 1.35 21.39
CA GLY A 215 15.41 1.90 21.95
C GLY A 215 14.49 2.58 20.97
N TYR A 216 13.29 2.20 21.12
CA TYR A 216 12.13 2.56 20.34
C TYR A 216 11.72 4.04 20.42
N HIS A 217 12.06 4.77 21.42
CA HIS A 217 11.37 6.03 21.74
C HIS A 217 11.70 7.23 20.86
N GLY A 218 12.25 7.00 19.74
CA GLY A 218 12.38 8.02 18.74
C GLY A 218 11.94 7.44 17.42
N TYR A 219 10.70 7.59 17.11
CA TYR A 219 10.33 7.61 15.72
C TYR A 219 11.54 8.01 14.89
N LEU A 220 12.16 7.05 14.21
CA LEU A 220 13.06 7.36 13.10
C LEU A 220 14.30 8.19 13.40
N GLN A 221 14.73 8.25 14.60
CA GLN A 221 15.87 9.07 14.92
C GLN A 221 17.21 8.36 14.65
N GLY A 222 17.30 7.72 13.50
CA GLY A 222 18.56 7.15 12.99
C GLY A 222 18.82 5.71 13.41
N ASN A 223 17.90 5.06 14.12
CA ASN A 223 18.08 3.67 14.55
C ASN A 223 17.86 2.68 13.41
N GLU A 224 17.03 3.00 12.43
CA GLU A 224 16.83 2.19 11.21
C GLU A 224 18.14 2.07 10.42
N GLN A 225 19.00 3.07 10.47
CA GLN A 225 20.31 3.02 9.84
C GLN A 225 21.25 1.99 10.49
N GLN A 226 20.95 1.55 11.70
CA GLN A 226 21.69 0.49 12.39
C GLN A 226 21.24 -0.91 11.98
N ILE A 227 20.05 -1.03 11.39
CA ILE A 227 19.54 -2.30 10.87
C ILE A 227 20.25 -2.59 9.55
N PRO A 228 20.86 -3.77 9.40
CA PRO A 228 21.48 -4.13 8.14
C PRO A 228 20.49 -3.99 6.98
N ALA A 229 20.90 -3.31 5.92
CA ALA A 229 20.02 -2.98 4.78
C ALA A 229 19.32 -4.22 4.17
N VAL A 230 19.98 -5.37 4.21
CA VAL A 230 19.42 -6.64 3.72
C VAL A 230 18.14 -7.05 4.48
N PHE A 231 17.99 -6.69 5.75
CA PHE A 231 16.77 -7.00 6.51
C PHE A 231 15.56 -6.22 6.02
N SER A 232 15.77 -4.99 5.53
CA SER A 232 14.69 -4.24 4.88
C SER A 232 14.20 -4.96 3.61
N ALA A 233 15.11 -5.44 2.78
CA ALA A 233 14.75 -6.23 1.61
C ALA A 233 14.05 -7.55 1.98
N GLN A 234 14.44 -8.19 3.09
CA GLN A 234 13.78 -9.42 3.55
C GLN A 234 12.29 -9.24 3.86
N MET A 235 11.85 -8.03 4.20
CA MET A 235 10.42 -7.76 4.43
C MET A 235 9.56 -8.00 3.18
N LEU A 236 10.12 -7.93 1.98
CA LEU A 236 9.41 -8.17 0.73
C LEU A 236 9.36 -9.66 0.33
N LEU A 237 10.26 -10.49 0.88
CA LEU A 237 10.40 -11.91 0.49
C LEU A 237 9.14 -12.75 0.74
N PRO A 238 8.39 -12.58 1.86
CA PRO A 238 7.16 -13.34 2.03
C PRO A 238 6.15 -13.08 0.92
N GLY A 239 5.98 -11.81 0.52
CA GLY A 239 5.12 -11.46 -0.62
C GLY A 239 5.60 -12.12 -1.91
N LEU A 240 6.89 -12.04 -2.20
CA LEU A 240 7.48 -12.70 -3.37
C LEU A 240 7.19 -14.20 -3.40
N SER A 241 7.44 -14.90 -2.30
CA SER A 241 7.25 -16.35 -2.22
C SER A 241 5.79 -16.80 -2.42
N LEU A 242 4.85 -15.88 -2.13
CA LEU A 242 3.42 -16.11 -2.25
C LEU A 242 2.82 -15.56 -3.56
N GLY A 243 3.63 -15.06 -4.47
CA GLY A 243 3.17 -14.57 -5.77
C GLY A 243 2.60 -13.14 -5.74
N ALA A 244 3.00 -12.31 -4.77
CA ALA A 244 2.59 -10.92 -4.73
C ALA A 244 3.05 -10.18 -5.99
N CYS A 245 2.14 -9.39 -6.56
CA CYS A 245 2.41 -8.53 -7.72
C CYS A 245 2.44 -7.03 -7.36
N TYR A 246 2.11 -6.70 -6.11
CA TYR A 246 2.18 -5.34 -5.59
C TYR A 246 3.10 -5.27 -4.37
N TYR A 247 3.96 -4.26 -4.36
CA TYR A 247 4.92 -4.02 -3.29
C TYR A 247 4.84 -2.57 -2.87
N SER A 248 4.55 -2.32 -1.61
CA SER A 248 4.56 -0.98 -1.04
C SER A 248 5.71 -0.84 -0.05
N MET A 249 6.38 0.29 -0.11
CA MET A 249 7.46 0.65 0.81
C MET A 249 7.07 1.96 1.48
N GLU A 250 6.84 1.90 2.78
CA GLU A 250 6.42 3.06 3.57
C GLU A 250 7.40 3.33 4.70
N GLY A 251 7.76 4.58 4.86
CA GLY A 251 8.64 4.98 5.94
C GLY A 251 8.89 6.47 5.97
N GLU A 252 9.74 6.90 6.87
CA GLU A 252 10.09 8.28 7.10
C GLU A 252 11.61 8.39 7.23
N GLY A 253 12.27 8.86 6.16
CA GLY A 253 13.73 8.90 6.06
C GLY A 253 14.39 7.51 5.97
N TRP A 254 13.60 6.47 5.76
CA TRP A 254 14.07 5.09 5.70
C TRP A 254 14.53 4.68 4.30
N LEU A 255 13.77 5.07 3.30
CA LEU A 255 14.04 4.72 1.91
C LEU A 255 14.96 5.72 1.24
N ILE A 256 14.76 6.99 1.56
CA ILE A 256 15.42 8.12 0.93
C ILE A 256 16.03 9.01 2.00
N GLN A 257 17.21 9.48 1.72
CA GLN A 257 17.94 10.41 2.58
C GLN A 257 18.33 11.66 1.82
N MET A 258 18.40 12.78 2.54
CA MET A 258 18.89 14.04 2.00
C MET A 258 20.41 14.04 1.98
N ARG A 259 20.97 14.42 0.84
CA ARG A 259 22.40 14.65 0.64
C ARG A 259 22.64 16.13 0.44
N GLY A 260 23.01 16.82 1.50
CA GLY A 260 23.10 18.28 1.46
C GLY A 260 21.75 18.98 1.64
N THR A 261 21.52 20.07 0.94
CA THR A 261 20.32 20.92 1.14
C THR A 261 19.16 20.59 0.20
N ASP A 262 19.42 20.04 -0.99
CA ASP A 262 18.38 19.83 -2.02
C ASP A 262 18.60 18.57 -2.86
N GLU A 263 19.52 17.71 -2.49
CA GLU A 263 19.80 16.47 -3.20
C GLU A 263 19.26 15.28 -2.41
N TYR A 264 18.52 14.42 -3.07
CA TYR A 264 18.01 13.18 -2.50
C TYR A 264 18.70 11.97 -3.11
N GLU A 265 18.89 10.95 -2.31
CA GLU A 265 19.38 9.65 -2.77
C GLU A 265 18.71 8.52 -1.97
N TYR A 266 18.65 7.33 -2.55
CA TYR A 266 18.16 6.18 -1.80
C TYR A 266 19.16 5.80 -0.69
N SER A 267 18.63 5.55 0.49
CA SER A 267 19.36 4.99 1.63
C SER A 267 19.88 3.59 1.30
N PRO A 268 20.84 3.05 2.06
CA PRO A 268 21.25 1.65 1.91
C PRO A 268 20.08 0.67 1.98
N GLN A 269 19.08 0.94 2.82
CA GLN A 269 17.85 0.16 2.95
C GLN A 269 16.99 0.24 1.69
N GLY A 270 16.77 1.45 1.19
CA GLY A 270 16.07 1.67 -0.07
C GLY A 270 16.75 1.00 -1.25
N ILE A 271 18.10 1.12 -1.35
CA ILE A 271 18.89 0.44 -2.39
C ILE A 271 18.72 -1.09 -2.31
N ALA A 272 18.75 -1.65 -1.11
CA ALA A 272 18.57 -3.10 -0.94
C ALA A 272 17.19 -3.57 -1.41
N MET A 273 16.13 -2.83 -1.05
CA MET A 273 14.77 -3.14 -1.48
C MET A 273 14.60 -3.00 -3.00
N LEU A 274 15.08 -1.91 -3.58
CA LEU A 274 15.04 -1.69 -5.04
C LEU A 274 15.85 -2.74 -5.81
N SER A 275 16.99 -3.18 -5.25
CA SER A 275 17.79 -4.25 -5.85
C SER A 275 17.06 -5.58 -5.88
N LEU A 276 16.32 -5.90 -4.81
CA LEU A 276 15.47 -7.08 -4.78
C LEU A 276 14.35 -6.97 -5.81
N LEU A 277 13.63 -5.84 -5.85
CA LEU A 277 12.56 -5.61 -6.84
C LEU A 277 13.09 -5.74 -8.28
N ARG A 278 14.24 -5.13 -8.57
CA ARG A 278 14.89 -5.26 -9.88
C ARG A 278 15.19 -6.71 -10.22
N MET A 279 15.78 -7.45 -9.30
CA MET A 279 16.07 -8.87 -9.49
C MET A 279 14.81 -9.68 -9.77
N MET A 280 13.74 -9.42 -9.02
CA MET A 280 12.44 -10.08 -9.20
C MET A 280 11.87 -9.83 -10.59
N ILE A 281 11.91 -8.60 -11.05
CA ILE A 281 11.40 -8.19 -12.37
C ILE A 281 12.25 -8.80 -13.47
N GLN A 282 13.55 -8.59 -13.45
CA GLN A 282 14.47 -9.02 -14.50
C GLN A 282 14.54 -10.53 -14.68
N HIS A 283 14.35 -11.29 -13.61
CA HIS A 283 14.44 -12.75 -13.64
C HIS A 283 13.07 -13.45 -13.54
N HIS A 284 11.97 -12.71 -13.61
CA HIS A 284 10.60 -13.24 -13.55
C HIS A 284 10.39 -14.18 -12.36
N LEU A 285 10.82 -13.73 -11.17
CA LEU A 285 10.84 -14.58 -9.97
C LEU A 285 9.49 -14.70 -9.26
N ILE A 286 8.48 -13.91 -9.65
CA ILE A 286 7.16 -13.99 -9.04
C ILE A 286 6.46 -15.27 -9.50
N PRO A 287 6.15 -16.23 -8.59
CA PRO A 287 5.52 -17.48 -8.97
C PRO A 287 4.07 -17.26 -9.46
N ALA A 288 3.61 -18.14 -10.32
CA ALA A 288 2.21 -18.18 -10.72
C ALA A 288 1.31 -18.64 -9.56
N LYS A 289 0.04 -18.24 -9.60
CA LYS A 289 -0.95 -18.66 -8.59
C LYS A 289 -1.02 -20.18 -8.45
N GLU A 290 -1.01 -20.88 -9.57
CA GLU A 290 -1.07 -22.35 -9.64
C GLU A 290 0.17 -23.00 -9.01
N GLU A 291 1.33 -22.40 -9.15
CA GLU A 291 2.57 -22.85 -8.52
C GLU A 291 2.51 -22.72 -7.01
N VAL A 292 2.02 -21.57 -6.53
CA VAL A 292 1.81 -21.32 -5.09
C VAL A 292 0.79 -22.31 -4.52
N LEU A 293 -0.36 -22.44 -5.17
CA LEU A 293 -1.43 -23.36 -4.73
C LEU A 293 -0.97 -24.82 -4.74
N GLY A 294 -0.12 -25.21 -5.68
CA GLY A 294 0.44 -26.56 -5.75
C GLY A 294 1.35 -26.91 -4.56
N GLN A 295 1.87 -25.91 -3.85
CA GLN A 295 2.73 -26.09 -2.67
C GLN A 295 1.92 -26.07 -1.36
N ILE A 296 0.74 -25.50 -1.35
CA ILE A 296 -0.16 -25.47 -0.19
C ILE A 296 -0.99 -26.75 -0.21
N ARG A 297 -0.56 -27.75 0.56
CA ARG A 297 -1.25 -29.05 0.68
C ARG A 297 -1.90 -29.19 2.05
#